data_edbf543d849d923a1357bd538aa7d592
#
_entry.id   edbf543d849d923a1357bd538aa7d592
#
_cell.length_a   1.000
_cell.length_b   1.000
_cell.length_c   1.000
_cell.angle_alpha   90.00
_cell.angle_beta   90.00
_cell.angle_gamma   90.00
#
_symmetry.space_group_name_H-M   'P 1'
#
loop_
_entity.id
_entity.type
_entity.pdbx_description
1 polymer ?
#
loop_
_entity_poly.entity_id
_entity_poly.type
_entity_poly.pdbx_seq_one_letter_code
_entity_poly.pdbx_strand_id
1 'polypeptide(L)'
;MEDKNFQKNRIEIFKYNALLSIIFFLLSSIYFGQKIENYSFSQYTISAMSKFLDEKNLSYFNITFFIKSFLDLGFAYYVFKYFKIKLFSITGFFWILAVLSFGLLGFFPSSQYQFIHIFIVGILLASWIVSEYLLAKLTNDEKFIYLTNNLLVIQIVSIFLFVFTNNFNGVIEIFYMAMIFFWLTNFIRNYLK
;
A
#
# COMPACT_ATOMS: atom_id res chain seq x y z
N MET A 1 20.32 -19.29 -25.14
CA MET A 1 18.85 -19.40 -24.95
C MET A 1 18.47 -19.65 -23.50
N GLU A 2 19.25 -20.38 -22.75
CA GLU A 2 19.04 -20.65 -21.29
C GLU A 2 19.04 -19.42 -20.41
N ASP A 3 19.88 -18.42 -20.68
CA ASP A 3 20.02 -17.21 -19.85
C ASP A 3 18.76 -16.32 -19.81
N LYS A 4 17.99 -16.25 -20.90
CA LYS A 4 16.76 -15.45 -20.96
C LYS A 4 15.61 -16.08 -20.17
N ASN A 5 15.51 -17.41 -20.17
CA ASN A 5 14.50 -18.14 -19.41
C ASN A 5 14.80 -18.08 -17.89
N PHE A 6 16.07 -18.15 -17.52
CA PHE A 6 16.50 -18.06 -16.13
C PHE A 6 16.27 -16.64 -15.56
N GLN A 7 16.50 -15.58 -16.32
CA GLN A 7 16.17 -14.22 -15.93
C GLN A 7 14.66 -13.98 -15.83
N LYS A 8 13.87 -14.55 -16.76
CA LYS A 8 12.41 -14.43 -16.71
C LYS A 8 11.84 -15.04 -15.43
N ASN A 9 12.25 -16.26 -15.08
CA ASN A 9 11.79 -16.96 -13.90
C ASN A 9 12.18 -16.25 -12.58
N ARG A 10 13.36 -15.61 -12.54
CA ARG A 10 13.78 -14.84 -11.35
C ARG A 10 12.93 -13.59 -11.09
N ILE A 11 12.46 -12.95 -12.15
CA ILE A 11 11.64 -11.73 -12.00
C ILE A 11 10.20 -12.09 -11.64
N GLU A 12 9.68 -13.23 -12.06
CA GLU A 12 8.32 -13.67 -11.76
C GLU A 12 8.05 -13.86 -10.26
N ILE A 13 9.07 -14.10 -9.44
CA ILE A 13 8.94 -14.19 -7.99
C ILE A 13 8.38 -12.89 -7.37
N PHE A 14 8.66 -11.73 -7.98
CA PHE A 14 8.19 -10.44 -7.50
C PHE A 14 6.73 -10.13 -7.85
N LYS A 15 6.11 -10.93 -8.72
CA LYS A 15 4.75 -10.75 -9.23
C LYS A 15 3.69 -10.64 -8.12
N TYR A 16 3.88 -11.38 -7.04
CA TYR A 16 2.92 -11.44 -5.93
C TYR A 16 3.34 -10.65 -4.70
N ASN A 17 4.47 -9.95 -4.76
CA ASN A 17 5.01 -9.25 -3.59
C ASN A 17 4.04 -8.21 -3.02
N ALA A 18 3.27 -7.50 -3.85
CA ALA A 18 2.30 -6.54 -3.36
C ALA A 18 1.14 -7.20 -2.57
N LEU A 19 0.68 -8.39 -2.98
CA LEU A 19 -0.32 -9.14 -2.22
C LEU A 19 0.26 -9.64 -0.90
N LEU A 20 1.48 -10.18 -0.96
CA LEU A 20 2.21 -10.64 0.24
C LEU A 20 2.47 -9.48 1.20
N SER A 21 2.78 -8.29 0.70
CA SER A 21 3.04 -7.11 1.51
C SER A 21 1.81 -6.67 2.30
N ILE A 22 0.62 -6.70 1.68
CA ILE A 22 -0.64 -6.36 2.35
C ILE A 22 -0.97 -7.40 3.43
N ILE A 23 -0.89 -8.69 3.09
CA ILE A 23 -1.13 -9.78 4.05
C ILE A 23 -0.16 -9.67 5.23
N PHE A 24 1.13 -9.50 4.96
CA PHE A 24 2.14 -9.35 6.00
C PHE A 24 1.83 -8.17 6.92
N PHE A 25 1.50 -7.00 6.35
CA PHE A 25 1.22 -5.81 7.13
C PHE A 25 -0.05 -5.94 7.97
N LEU A 26 -1.10 -6.56 7.44
CA LEU A 26 -2.34 -6.82 8.18
C LEU A 26 -2.11 -7.79 9.35
N LEU A 27 -1.41 -8.89 9.10
CA LEU A 27 -1.09 -9.87 10.16
C LEU A 27 -0.20 -9.24 11.25
N SER A 28 0.79 -8.44 10.85
CA SER A 28 1.63 -7.69 11.78
C SER A 28 0.81 -6.70 12.60
N SER A 29 -0.13 -5.99 11.97
CA SER A 29 -1.01 -5.03 12.67
C SER A 29 -1.91 -5.72 13.69
N ILE A 30 -2.47 -6.89 13.35
CA ILE A 30 -3.25 -7.70 14.30
C ILE A 30 -2.36 -8.14 15.46
N TYR A 31 -1.17 -8.66 15.19
CA TYR A 31 -0.23 -9.12 16.22
C TYR A 31 0.15 -7.99 17.20
N PHE A 32 0.50 -6.81 16.70
CA PHE A 32 0.84 -5.69 17.57
C PHE A 32 -0.38 -5.10 18.29
N GLY A 33 -1.55 -5.07 17.63
CA GLY A 33 -2.79 -4.65 18.27
C GLY A 33 -3.16 -5.51 19.48
N GLN A 34 -2.91 -6.83 19.43
CA GLN A 34 -3.13 -7.76 20.55
C GLN A 34 -2.17 -7.54 21.74
N LYS A 35 -1.05 -6.84 21.54
CA LYS A 35 -0.10 -6.53 22.61
C LYS A 35 -0.47 -5.26 23.39
N ILE A 36 -1.45 -4.50 22.93
CA ILE A 36 -1.88 -3.25 23.53
C ILE A 36 -3.19 -3.50 24.29
N GLU A 37 -3.17 -3.26 25.58
CA GLU A 37 -4.35 -3.36 26.42
C GLU A 37 -5.43 -2.38 25.94
N ASN A 38 -6.66 -2.88 25.77
CA ASN A 38 -7.82 -2.10 25.31
C ASN A 38 -7.68 -1.46 23.92
N TYR A 39 -6.76 -1.90 23.06
CA TYR A 39 -6.71 -1.43 21.69
C TYR A 39 -7.87 -2.01 20.86
N SER A 40 -8.54 -1.13 20.12
CA SER A 40 -9.59 -1.52 19.19
C SER A 40 -9.41 -0.82 17.84
N PHE A 41 -9.44 -1.59 16.76
CA PHE A 41 -9.42 -1.06 15.39
C PHE A 41 -10.63 -0.18 15.05
N SER A 42 -11.74 -0.30 15.80
CA SER A 42 -12.89 0.57 15.62
C SER A 42 -12.72 1.97 16.25
N GLN A 43 -11.75 2.13 17.14
CA GLN A 43 -11.49 3.40 17.83
C GLN A 43 -10.22 4.09 17.36
N TYR A 44 -9.19 3.31 16.99
CA TYR A 44 -7.86 3.83 16.68
C TYR A 44 -7.40 3.38 15.29
N THR A 45 -6.64 4.23 14.61
CA THR A 45 -5.95 3.88 13.36
C THR A 45 -4.83 2.87 13.63
N ILE A 46 -4.43 2.10 12.61
CA ILE A 46 -3.29 1.19 12.72
C ILE A 46 -2.03 1.95 13.15
N SER A 47 -1.79 3.11 12.54
CA SER A 47 -0.62 3.92 12.88
C SER A 47 -0.65 4.50 14.31
N ALA A 48 -1.85 4.63 14.91
CA ALA A 48 -1.99 5.07 16.29
C ALA A 48 -1.46 4.05 17.31
N MET A 49 -1.25 2.77 16.92
CA MET A 49 -0.58 1.78 17.78
C MET A 49 0.76 2.29 18.30
N SER A 50 1.45 3.11 17.51
CA SER A 50 2.73 3.71 17.92
C SER A 50 2.66 4.52 19.22
N LYS A 51 1.45 4.96 19.64
CA LYS A 51 1.23 5.73 20.88
C LYS A 51 1.12 4.84 22.13
N PHE A 52 0.88 3.55 21.93
CA PHE A 52 0.56 2.61 23.01
C PHE A 52 1.60 1.50 23.17
N LEU A 53 2.43 1.27 22.15
CA LEU A 53 3.49 0.26 22.18
C LEU A 53 4.67 0.74 23.03
N ASP A 54 5.26 -0.18 23.81
CA ASP A 54 6.56 0.05 24.42
C ASP A 54 7.65 0.24 23.35
N GLU A 55 8.80 0.77 23.74
CA GLU A 55 9.90 1.15 22.84
C GLU A 55 10.37 -0.02 21.95
N LYS A 56 10.46 -1.22 22.52
CA LYS A 56 10.89 -2.43 21.80
C LYS A 56 9.86 -2.85 20.75
N ASN A 57 8.59 -2.94 21.13
CA ASN A 57 7.51 -3.32 20.22
C ASN A 57 7.26 -2.22 19.18
N LEU A 58 7.43 -0.95 19.53
CA LEU A 58 7.36 0.17 18.59
C LEU A 58 8.45 0.05 17.50
N SER A 59 9.67 -0.28 17.87
CA SER A 59 10.76 -0.49 16.90
C SER A 59 10.42 -1.62 15.92
N TYR A 60 9.93 -2.75 16.41
CA TYR A 60 9.49 -3.85 15.54
C TYR A 60 8.29 -3.49 14.66
N PHE A 61 7.32 -2.74 15.20
CA PHE A 61 6.18 -2.25 14.44
C PHE A 61 6.63 -1.32 13.30
N ASN A 62 7.56 -0.41 13.57
CA ASN A 62 8.12 0.48 12.55
C ASN A 62 8.84 -0.29 11.43
N ILE A 63 9.54 -1.39 11.76
CA ILE A 63 10.18 -2.25 10.76
C ILE A 63 9.15 -2.87 9.80
N THR A 64 7.91 -3.10 10.22
CA THR A 64 6.89 -3.65 9.32
C THR A 64 6.56 -2.75 8.13
N PHE A 65 6.64 -1.42 8.32
CA PHE A 65 6.46 -0.46 7.23
C PHE A 65 7.57 -0.58 6.18
N PHE A 66 8.81 -0.77 6.62
CA PHE A 66 9.94 -0.95 5.70
C PHE A 66 9.86 -2.27 4.94
N ILE A 67 9.51 -3.36 5.63
CA ILE A 67 9.36 -4.68 4.98
C ILE A 67 8.25 -4.59 3.92
N LYS A 68 7.10 -3.99 4.25
CA LYS A 68 6.01 -3.80 3.30
C LYS A 68 6.47 -2.97 2.10
N SER A 69 7.10 -1.82 2.34
CA SER A 69 7.61 -0.95 1.28
C SER A 69 8.63 -1.69 0.38
N PHE A 70 9.51 -2.49 0.96
CA PHE A 70 10.48 -3.28 0.20
C PHE A 70 9.82 -4.33 -0.70
N LEU A 71 8.79 -5.02 -0.20
CA LEU A 71 8.00 -5.96 -1.01
C LEU A 71 7.27 -5.23 -2.14
N ASP A 72 6.68 -4.08 -1.86
CA ASP A 72 6.00 -3.26 -2.88
C ASP A 72 6.98 -2.74 -3.94
N LEU A 73 8.22 -2.40 -3.57
CA LEU A 73 9.28 -2.05 -4.54
C LEU A 73 9.62 -3.23 -5.46
N GLY A 74 9.67 -4.45 -4.92
CA GLY A 74 9.85 -5.66 -5.73
C GLY A 74 8.74 -5.82 -6.77
N PHE A 75 7.49 -5.63 -6.36
CA PHE A 75 6.36 -5.65 -7.29
C PHE A 75 6.42 -4.52 -8.31
N ALA A 76 6.74 -3.29 -7.88
CA ALA A 76 6.93 -2.15 -8.78
C ALA A 76 7.99 -2.46 -9.84
N TYR A 77 9.13 -3.03 -9.45
CA TYR A 77 10.17 -3.46 -10.37
C TYR A 77 9.66 -4.45 -11.41
N TYR A 78 8.86 -5.46 -10.98
CA TYR A 78 8.26 -6.42 -11.89
C TYR A 78 7.34 -5.73 -12.91
N VAL A 79 6.40 -4.90 -12.44
CA VAL A 79 5.43 -4.19 -13.30
C VAL A 79 6.14 -3.23 -14.26
N PHE A 80 7.17 -2.51 -13.79
CA PHE A 80 7.93 -1.60 -14.63
C PHE A 80 8.64 -2.34 -15.77
N LYS A 81 9.20 -3.51 -15.50
CA LYS A 81 9.79 -4.36 -16.54
C LYS A 81 8.74 -4.89 -17.50
N TYR A 82 7.61 -5.34 -16.99
CA TYR A 82 6.53 -5.93 -17.78
C TYR A 82 5.92 -4.91 -18.77
N PHE A 83 5.52 -3.74 -18.28
CA PHE A 83 4.92 -2.66 -19.08
C PHE A 83 5.94 -1.69 -19.68
N LYS A 84 7.24 -1.90 -19.49
CA LYS A 84 8.33 -1.02 -19.93
C LYS A 84 8.17 0.42 -19.41
N ILE A 85 7.72 0.56 -18.17
CA ILE A 85 7.53 1.85 -17.51
C ILE A 85 8.91 2.43 -17.16
N LYS A 86 9.16 3.67 -17.56
CA LYS A 86 10.36 4.40 -17.12
C LYS A 86 10.18 4.93 -15.71
N LEU A 87 11.23 4.86 -14.89
CA LEU A 87 11.20 5.32 -13.50
C LEU A 87 10.73 6.79 -13.38
N PHE A 88 11.20 7.65 -14.27
CA PHE A 88 10.85 9.08 -14.32
C PHE A 88 9.63 9.40 -15.19
N SER A 89 8.86 8.41 -15.63
CA SER A 89 7.53 8.66 -16.20
C SER A 89 6.55 9.03 -15.09
N ILE A 90 5.44 9.68 -15.45
CA ILE A 90 4.39 10.04 -14.47
C ILE A 90 3.93 8.80 -13.68
N THR A 91 3.67 7.69 -14.37
CA THR A 91 3.27 6.42 -13.71
C THR A 91 4.36 5.91 -12.77
N GLY A 92 5.61 5.89 -13.21
CA GLY A 92 6.74 5.44 -12.39
C GLY A 92 6.95 6.32 -11.16
N PHE A 93 6.89 7.64 -11.35
CA PHE A 93 7.06 8.62 -10.27
C PHE A 93 6.02 8.43 -9.16
N PHE A 94 4.73 8.45 -9.51
CA PHE A 94 3.67 8.32 -8.49
C PHE A 94 3.70 6.97 -7.79
N TRP A 95 4.00 5.88 -8.52
CA TRP A 95 4.12 4.58 -7.86
C TRP A 95 5.26 4.53 -6.85
N ILE A 96 6.45 4.96 -7.25
CA ILE A 96 7.59 4.98 -6.34
C ILE A 96 7.34 5.93 -5.16
N LEU A 97 6.70 7.06 -5.41
CA LEU A 97 6.34 8.01 -4.36
C LEU A 97 5.38 7.36 -3.34
N ALA A 98 4.36 6.62 -3.79
CA ALA A 98 3.45 5.90 -2.91
C ALA A 98 4.19 4.86 -2.05
N VAL A 99 5.03 4.03 -2.69
CA VAL A 99 5.77 2.97 -2.00
C VAL A 99 6.76 3.54 -0.98
N LEU A 100 7.52 4.58 -1.35
CA LEU A 100 8.48 5.22 -0.45
C LEU A 100 7.77 5.95 0.70
N SER A 101 6.65 6.62 0.42
CA SER A 101 5.84 7.26 1.46
C SER A 101 5.36 6.25 2.50
N PHE A 102 4.96 5.04 2.09
CA PHE A 102 4.62 3.99 3.05
C PHE A 102 5.80 3.61 3.96
N GLY A 103 6.98 3.44 3.40
CA GLY A 103 8.20 3.16 4.18
C GLY A 103 8.57 4.30 5.13
N LEU A 104 8.39 5.56 4.69
CA LEU A 104 8.67 6.74 5.52
C LEU A 104 7.80 6.81 6.78
N LEU A 105 6.60 6.22 6.79
CA LEU A 105 5.77 6.15 7.99
C LEU A 105 6.45 5.40 9.14
N GLY A 106 7.35 4.45 8.84
CA GLY A 106 8.16 3.77 9.84
C GLY A 106 9.24 4.67 10.49
N PHE A 107 9.73 5.70 9.79
CA PHE A 107 10.65 6.70 10.37
C PHE A 107 9.94 7.78 11.16
N PHE A 108 8.70 8.09 10.78
CA PHE A 108 7.89 9.16 11.38
C PHE A 108 6.63 8.59 12.03
N PRO A 109 6.76 7.82 13.15
CA PRO A 109 5.60 7.28 13.84
C PRO A 109 4.70 8.40 14.39
N SER A 110 3.38 8.18 14.38
CA SER A 110 2.40 9.19 14.80
C SER A 110 2.53 9.61 16.26
N SER A 111 3.16 8.79 17.10
CA SER A 111 3.43 9.10 18.51
C SER A 111 4.42 10.25 18.71
N GLN A 112 5.39 10.41 17.80
CA GLN A 112 6.47 11.39 17.92
C GLN A 112 6.35 12.52 16.89
N TYR A 113 5.81 12.23 15.69
CA TYR A 113 5.82 13.11 14.53
C TYR A 113 4.44 13.25 13.89
N GLN A 114 3.39 13.49 14.69
CA GLN A 114 1.99 13.42 14.22
C GLN A 114 1.72 14.26 12.96
N PHE A 115 2.20 15.49 12.88
CA PHE A 115 1.98 16.35 11.71
C PHE A 115 2.65 15.81 10.45
N ILE A 116 3.94 15.43 10.57
CA ILE A 116 4.71 14.87 9.44
C ILE A 116 4.09 13.54 9.00
N HIS A 117 3.65 12.70 9.96
CA HIS A 117 2.99 11.43 9.70
C HIS A 117 1.72 11.64 8.85
N ILE A 118 0.83 12.54 9.25
CA ILE A 118 -0.42 12.85 8.52
C ILE A 118 -0.10 13.38 7.12
N PHE A 119 0.91 14.23 6.97
CA PHE A 119 1.33 14.74 5.67
C PHE A 119 1.82 13.62 4.75
N ILE A 120 2.64 12.69 5.28
CA ILE A 120 3.12 11.52 4.52
C ILE A 120 1.95 10.60 4.13
N VAL A 121 0.98 10.39 5.01
CA VAL A 121 -0.25 9.62 4.70
C VAL A 121 -1.01 10.27 3.55
N GLY A 122 -1.15 11.60 3.55
CA GLY A 122 -1.79 12.33 2.45
C GLY A 122 -1.08 12.11 1.11
N ILE A 123 0.26 12.21 1.08
CA ILE A 123 1.07 11.92 -0.12
C ILE A 123 0.90 10.47 -0.56
N LEU A 124 0.95 9.52 0.38
CA LEU A 124 0.75 8.10 0.12
C LEU A 124 -0.59 7.84 -0.58
N LEU A 125 -1.68 8.30 0.00
CA LEU A 125 -3.03 8.07 -0.53
C LEU A 125 -3.22 8.72 -1.92
N ALA A 126 -2.81 9.97 -2.08
CA ALA A 126 -2.89 10.66 -3.36
C ALA A 126 -2.06 9.96 -4.45
N SER A 127 -0.83 9.59 -4.13
CA SER A 127 0.07 8.91 -5.08
C SER A 127 -0.42 7.52 -5.43
N TRP A 128 -1.02 6.80 -4.48
CA TRP A 128 -1.59 5.48 -4.73
C TRP A 128 -2.79 5.55 -5.67
N ILE A 129 -3.74 6.45 -5.41
CA ILE A 129 -4.91 6.69 -6.26
C ILE A 129 -4.50 7.01 -7.71
N VAL A 130 -3.52 7.92 -7.88
CA VAL A 130 -3.02 8.26 -9.21
C VAL A 130 -2.34 7.05 -9.87
N SER A 131 -1.60 6.26 -9.12
CA SER A 131 -0.92 5.06 -9.63
C SER A 131 -1.88 3.99 -10.11
N GLU A 132 -2.94 3.67 -9.34
CA GLU A 132 -3.98 2.73 -9.74
C GLU A 132 -4.64 3.15 -11.07
N TYR A 133 -5.00 4.42 -11.18
CA TYR A 133 -5.60 4.96 -12.42
C TYR A 133 -4.67 4.85 -13.63
N LEU A 134 -3.41 5.28 -13.48
CA LEU A 134 -2.45 5.26 -14.56
C LEU A 134 -2.11 3.83 -15.01
N LEU A 135 -2.01 2.89 -14.06
CA LEU A 135 -1.77 1.48 -14.39
C LEU A 135 -2.97 0.84 -15.08
N ALA A 136 -4.19 1.13 -14.60
CA ALA A 136 -5.38 0.64 -15.28
C ALA A 136 -5.42 1.11 -16.74
N LYS A 137 -5.04 2.36 -17.01
CA LYS A 137 -4.93 2.88 -18.39
C LYS A 137 -3.92 2.13 -19.25
N LEU A 138 -2.82 1.65 -18.67
CA LEU A 138 -1.83 0.87 -19.42
C LEU A 138 -2.34 -0.49 -19.90
N THR A 139 -3.43 -1.00 -19.29
CA THR A 139 -4.02 -2.28 -19.73
C THR A 139 -4.79 -2.18 -21.03
N ASN A 140 -5.22 -0.98 -21.42
CA ASN A 140 -6.13 -0.71 -22.55
C ASN A 140 -7.45 -1.51 -22.48
N ASP A 141 -7.87 -1.95 -21.30
CA ASP A 141 -9.13 -2.68 -21.07
C ASP A 141 -10.16 -1.74 -20.43
N GLU A 142 -11.17 -1.35 -21.20
CA GLU A 142 -12.21 -0.41 -20.76
C GLU A 142 -12.97 -0.92 -19.52
N LYS A 143 -13.19 -2.23 -19.40
CA LYS A 143 -13.90 -2.82 -18.25
C LYS A 143 -13.06 -2.69 -16.98
N PHE A 144 -11.75 -2.91 -17.08
CA PHE A 144 -10.86 -2.76 -15.94
C PHE A 144 -10.67 -1.29 -15.56
N ILE A 145 -10.58 -0.39 -16.53
CA ILE A 145 -10.55 1.07 -16.30
C ILE A 145 -11.83 1.51 -15.58
N TYR A 146 -13.01 1.02 -16.03
CA TYR A 146 -14.29 1.33 -15.38
C TYR A 146 -14.34 0.79 -13.94
N LEU A 147 -13.94 -0.46 -13.71
CA LEU A 147 -13.82 -1.03 -12.37
C LEU A 147 -12.90 -0.18 -11.48
N THR A 148 -11.73 0.19 -11.99
CA THR A 148 -10.76 1.03 -11.26
C THR A 148 -11.38 2.38 -10.91
N ASN A 149 -12.01 3.06 -11.85
CA ASN A 149 -12.64 4.36 -11.59
C ASN A 149 -13.70 4.27 -10.47
N ASN A 150 -14.53 3.22 -10.46
CA ASN A 150 -15.53 3.02 -9.41
C ASN A 150 -14.86 2.80 -8.04
N LEU A 151 -13.81 1.99 -7.97
CA LEU A 151 -13.06 1.77 -6.73
C LEU A 151 -12.41 3.08 -6.24
N LEU A 152 -11.82 3.87 -7.15
CA LEU A 152 -11.23 5.15 -6.80
C LEU A 152 -12.25 6.16 -6.27
N VAL A 153 -13.44 6.21 -6.87
CA VAL A 153 -14.54 7.05 -6.37
C VAL A 153 -14.92 6.64 -4.94
N ILE A 154 -15.07 5.33 -4.67
CA ILE A 154 -15.37 4.82 -3.34
C ILE A 154 -14.24 5.20 -2.37
N GLN A 155 -12.98 5.04 -2.75
CA GLN A 155 -11.82 5.40 -1.95
C GLN A 155 -11.83 6.90 -1.61
N ILE A 156 -11.96 7.77 -2.60
CA ILE A 156 -11.95 9.23 -2.42
C ILE A 156 -13.12 9.67 -1.54
N VAL A 157 -14.34 9.22 -1.84
CA VAL A 157 -15.54 9.60 -1.08
C VAL A 157 -15.43 9.14 0.37
N SER A 158 -14.96 7.90 0.60
CA SER A 158 -14.80 7.40 1.96
C SER A 158 -13.72 8.16 2.74
N ILE A 159 -12.58 8.53 2.13
CA ILE A 159 -11.58 9.40 2.80
C ILE A 159 -12.23 10.70 3.25
N PHE A 160 -12.92 11.40 2.34
CA PHE A 160 -13.57 12.67 2.69
C PHE A 160 -14.59 12.49 3.81
N LEU A 161 -15.50 11.52 3.71
CA LEU A 161 -16.52 11.27 4.72
C LEU A 161 -15.90 11.00 6.10
N PHE A 162 -14.91 10.12 6.17
CA PHE A 162 -14.35 9.72 7.46
C PHE A 162 -13.41 10.76 8.06
N VAL A 163 -12.70 11.55 7.24
CA VAL A 163 -11.88 12.66 7.71
C VAL A 163 -12.79 13.79 8.25
N PHE A 164 -13.84 14.17 7.52
CA PHE A 164 -14.75 15.22 7.98
C PHE A 164 -15.58 14.86 9.21
N THR A 165 -15.89 13.56 9.38
CA THR A 165 -16.65 13.09 10.56
C THR A 165 -15.75 12.72 11.75
N ASN A 166 -14.43 12.87 11.63
CA ASN A 166 -13.44 12.43 12.62
C ASN A 166 -13.53 10.92 12.97
N ASN A 167 -14.07 10.11 12.06
CA ASN A 167 -14.28 8.67 12.26
C ASN A 167 -13.23 7.81 11.52
N PHE A 168 -12.10 8.39 11.13
CA PHE A 168 -11.03 7.64 10.48
C PHE A 168 -10.34 6.74 11.51
N ASN A 169 -10.47 5.42 11.34
CA ASN A 169 -10.00 4.41 12.27
C ASN A 169 -9.41 3.20 11.54
N GLY A 170 -8.92 2.22 12.28
CA GLY A 170 -8.27 1.03 11.74
C GLY A 170 -9.17 0.14 10.89
N VAL A 171 -10.49 0.10 11.16
CA VAL A 171 -11.44 -0.64 10.32
C VAL A 171 -11.48 -0.06 8.91
N ILE A 172 -11.45 1.27 8.80
CA ILE A 172 -11.44 1.98 7.52
C ILE A 172 -10.11 1.74 6.78
N GLU A 173 -8.98 1.77 7.51
CA GLU A 173 -7.68 1.45 6.92
C GLU A 173 -7.64 0.01 6.40
N ILE A 174 -8.21 -0.97 7.14
CA ILE A 174 -8.33 -2.36 6.71
C ILE A 174 -9.23 -2.46 5.46
N PHE A 175 -10.36 -1.75 5.44
CA PHE A 175 -11.24 -1.71 4.27
C PHE A 175 -10.52 -1.16 3.03
N TYR A 176 -9.73 -0.11 3.21
CA TYR A 176 -8.86 0.43 2.15
C TYR A 176 -7.89 -0.61 1.62
N MET A 177 -7.18 -1.28 2.50
CA MET A 177 -6.24 -2.33 2.11
C MET A 177 -6.95 -3.49 1.41
N ALA A 178 -8.18 -3.83 1.81
CA ALA A 178 -8.98 -4.85 1.13
C ALA A 178 -9.37 -4.43 -0.30
N MET A 179 -9.74 -3.16 -0.53
CA MET A 179 -10.01 -2.65 -1.88
C MET A 179 -8.76 -2.70 -2.76
N ILE A 180 -7.62 -2.27 -2.24
CA ILE A 180 -6.34 -2.33 -2.94
C ILE A 180 -5.97 -3.80 -3.26
N PHE A 181 -6.13 -4.70 -2.30
CA PHE A 181 -5.87 -6.13 -2.48
C PHE A 181 -6.76 -6.73 -3.58
N PHE A 182 -8.04 -6.37 -3.60
CA PHE A 182 -8.97 -6.79 -4.64
C PHE A 182 -8.55 -6.27 -6.02
N TRP A 183 -8.21 -4.97 -6.11
CA TRP A 183 -7.74 -4.36 -7.34
C TRP A 183 -6.45 -5.03 -7.85
N LEU A 184 -5.44 -5.18 -6.98
CA LEU A 184 -4.16 -5.85 -7.30
C LEU A 184 -4.37 -7.30 -7.77
N THR A 185 -5.26 -8.04 -7.12
CA THR A 185 -5.56 -9.43 -7.50
C THR A 185 -6.11 -9.49 -8.93
N ASN A 186 -7.06 -8.61 -9.26
CA ASN A 186 -7.60 -8.50 -10.62
C ASN A 186 -6.52 -8.08 -11.63
N PHE A 187 -5.70 -7.09 -11.28
CA PHE A 187 -4.62 -6.62 -12.13
C PHE A 187 -3.58 -7.72 -12.40
N ILE A 188 -3.12 -8.39 -11.35
CA ILE A 188 -2.11 -9.47 -11.48
C ILE A 188 -2.66 -10.63 -12.31
N ARG A 189 -3.88 -11.07 -12.00
CA ARG A 189 -4.49 -12.25 -12.65
C ARG A 189 -4.72 -12.03 -14.13
N ASN A 190 -5.20 -10.85 -14.52
CA ASN A 190 -5.67 -10.60 -15.87
C ASN A 190 -4.58 -10.01 -16.78
N TYR A 191 -3.62 -9.24 -16.25
CA TYR A 191 -2.69 -8.45 -17.06
C TYR A 191 -1.22 -8.77 -16.86
N LEU A 192 -0.84 -9.48 -15.81
CA LEU A 192 0.54 -9.92 -15.58
C LEU A 192 0.65 -11.42 -15.84
N LYS A 193 0.73 -11.80 -17.12
CA LYS A 193 0.86 -13.21 -17.57
C LYS A 193 2.32 -13.56 -17.82
#